data_641238dfcc98fc2a1be5d917e0a3f8d8
#
_entry.id   641238dfcc98fc2a1be5d917e0a3f8d8
#
_cell.length_a   1.000
_cell.length_b   1.000
_cell.length_c   1.000
_cell.angle_alpha   90.00
_cell.angle_beta   90.00
_cell.angle_gamma   90.00
#
_symmetry.space_group_name_H-M   'P 1'
#
loop_
_entity.id
_entity.type
_entity.pdbx_description
1 polymer ?
#
loop_
_entity_poly.entity_id
_entity_poly.type
_entity_poly.pdbx_seq_one_letter_code
_entity_poly.pdbx_strand_id
1 'polypeptide(L)'
;MPQILNINQADFEAQFQALLSAKREDSPDVDATVADIISDVRARGDAAVIELTSKFDRLDLAPDTLAFSREEILAHCATVPAEERAALELAAERIRAYHARQMPEDANWVDASGATLGWRWTPVSAAGLYVPGGLASYPSSVLMNAIPAKVAGVKRLAICVPTPDGLTNPLVLLAAQISGVDEIYRIGGAQAIAALAYGTETITPVDKITGPGNAFVAAAKRRVFGKVGIDMIAGPSEILVIADADNDPAWIATDLLSQAEHDESAQSILITNDAAFGDRVIAEVNLQLQTLERRAIAGQSWRDFGAVIVVTDMAQAAALSNRLAPEHLELCVVDPDAMAEDITHAGAIFLGAWTPEAIGDYVGGPNHVLPTARSARFSSGLSVMDFVKRTTLTKMTPTSLAAIGPAAETLAHSEGLQAHGLSVRARLDKLNK
;
A
#
# COMPACT_ATOMS: atom_id res chain seq x y z
N MET A 1 19.51 19.12 -12.36
CA MET A 1 19.73 18.00 -13.34
C MET A 1 19.79 16.73 -12.53
N PRO A 2 19.34 15.60 -13.06
CA PRO A 2 19.37 14.34 -12.33
C PRO A 2 20.82 13.90 -12.03
N GLN A 3 20.98 12.98 -11.12
CA GLN A 3 22.27 12.35 -10.88
C GLN A 3 22.60 11.37 -12.01
N ILE A 4 23.82 11.40 -12.54
CA ILE A 4 24.26 10.46 -13.60
C ILE A 4 25.31 9.54 -13.00
N LEU A 5 25.06 8.22 -13.02
CA LEU A 5 25.96 7.19 -12.53
C LEU A 5 26.37 6.27 -13.70
N ASN A 6 27.61 5.83 -13.70
CA ASN A 6 28.08 4.84 -14.68
C ASN A 6 28.77 3.68 -13.93
N ILE A 7 28.31 2.46 -14.15
CA ILE A 7 28.79 1.27 -13.45
C ILE A 7 30.30 1.03 -13.58
N ASN A 8 30.90 1.55 -14.66
CA ASN A 8 32.33 1.43 -14.91
C ASN A 8 33.20 2.48 -14.17
N GLN A 9 32.59 3.43 -13.48
CA GLN A 9 33.35 4.42 -12.70
C GLN A 9 33.81 3.85 -11.36
N ALA A 10 35.00 4.23 -10.92
CA ALA A 10 35.61 3.68 -9.71
C ALA A 10 34.82 4.01 -8.42
N ASP A 11 34.07 5.08 -8.41
CA ASP A 11 33.24 5.56 -7.30
C ASP A 11 31.75 5.19 -7.44
N PHE A 12 31.38 4.39 -8.45
CA PHE A 12 29.98 3.99 -8.70
C PHE A 12 29.32 3.44 -7.45
N GLU A 13 29.95 2.48 -6.76
CA GLU A 13 29.33 1.85 -5.59
C GLU A 13 29.06 2.86 -4.48
N ALA A 14 29.96 3.80 -4.25
CA ALA A 14 29.76 4.85 -3.24
C ALA A 14 28.59 5.78 -3.63
N GLN A 15 28.50 6.18 -4.90
CA GLN A 15 27.41 7.02 -5.40
C GLN A 15 26.08 6.26 -5.35
N PHE A 16 26.07 4.98 -5.73
CA PHE A 16 24.87 4.15 -5.68
C PHE A 16 24.39 3.93 -4.24
N GLN A 17 25.28 3.72 -3.27
CA GLN A 17 24.93 3.65 -1.86
C GLN A 17 24.36 5.00 -1.35
N ALA A 18 24.90 6.11 -1.79
CA ALA A 18 24.34 7.43 -1.48
C ALA A 18 22.90 7.58 -2.04
N LEU A 19 22.67 7.15 -3.28
CA LEU A 19 21.34 7.12 -3.88
C LEU A 19 20.37 6.26 -3.07
N LEU A 20 20.79 5.06 -2.64
CA LEU A 20 19.98 4.17 -1.82
C LEU A 20 19.64 4.73 -0.44
N SER A 21 20.56 5.51 0.15
CA SER A 21 20.42 6.09 1.48
C SER A 21 19.79 7.48 1.50
N ALA A 22 19.62 8.10 0.33
CA ALA A 22 18.97 9.41 0.20
C ALA A 22 17.50 9.43 0.64
N LYS A 23 16.95 8.28 1.02
CA LYS A 23 15.59 8.16 1.50
C LYS A 23 15.47 8.53 2.98
N ARG A 24 14.66 9.41 3.18
CA ARG A 24 14.10 10.25 4.20
C ARG A 24 13.75 9.53 5.48
N GLU A 25 14.33 9.97 6.57
CA GLU A 25 13.93 9.63 7.91
C GLU A 25 12.77 10.54 8.35
N ASP A 26 11.86 10.00 9.16
CA ASP A 26 10.82 10.80 9.82
C ASP A 26 11.47 11.81 10.77
N SER A 27 10.95 13.03 10.77
CA SER A 27 11.37 14.02 11.75
C SER A 27 10.93 13.60 13.16
N PRO A 28 11.81 13.66 14.18
CA PRO A 28 11.42 13.45 15.57
C PRO A 28 10.24 14.33 16.02
N ASP A 29 10.13 15.54 15.48
CA ASP A 29 9.05 16.49 15.79
C ASP A 29 7.69 16.00 15.27
N VAL A 30 7.65 15.31 14.12
CA VAL A 30 6.41 14.70 13.60
C VAL A 30 5.93 13.61 14.53
N ASP A 31 6.82 12.73 15.00
CA ASP A 31 6.46 11.61 15.84
C ASP A 31 5.91 12.06 17.22
N ALA A 32 6.53 13.08 17.84
CA ALA A 32 6.05 13.67 19.10
C ALA A 32 4.68 14.33 18.91
N THR A 33 4.51 15.14 17.86
CA THR A 33 3.22 15.79 17.55
C THR A 33 2.11 14.75 17.35
N VAL A 34 2.39 13.67 16.64
CA VAL A 34 1.43 12.59 16.41
C VAL A 34 1.08 11.86 17.70
N ALA A 35 2.04 11.67 18.61
CA ALA A 35 1.76 11.08 19.92
C ALA A 35 0.74 11.91 20.70
N ASP A 36 0.91 13.22 20.71
CA ASP A 36 0.00 14.15 21.40
C ASP A 36 -1.40 14.13 20.76
N ILE A 37 -1.49 14.14 19.44
CA ILE A 37 -2.77 14.04 18.71
C ILE A 37 -3.49 12.72 19.06
N ILE A 38 -2.80 11.59 19.02
CA ILE A 38 -3.39 10.30 19.37
C ILE A 38 -3.88 10.29 20.82
N SER A 39 -3.08 10.84 21.75
CA SER A 39 -3.46 10.93 23.16
C SER A 39 -4.71 11.78 23.36
N ASP A 40 -4.80 12.90 22.64
CA ASP A 40 -5.91 13.83 22.73
C ASP A 40 -7.21 13.21 22.17
N VAL A 41 -7.16 12.56 21.00
CA VAL A 41 -8.32 11.84 20.45
C VAL A 41 -8.80 10.73 21.39
N ARG A 42 -7.89 9.99 22.03
CA ARG A 42 -8.25 8.97 23.00
C ARG A 42 -8.92 9.52 24.27
N ALA A 43 -8.55 10.73 24.65
CA ALA A 43 -9.07 11.36 25.87
C ALA A 43 -10.40 12.10 25.64
N ARG A 44 -10.57 12.75 24.49
CA ARG A 44 -11.69 13.66 24.21
C ARG A 44 -12.60 13.24 23.07
N GLY A 45 -12.29 12.13 22.36
CA GLY A 45 -13.14 11.58 21.31
C GLY A 45 -13.46 12.56 20.19
N ASP A 46 -14.73 12.68 19.84
CA ASP A 46 -15.22 13.58 18.77
C ASP A 46 -14.78 15.03 18.97
N ALA A 47 -14.72 15.51 20.20
CA ALA A 47 -14.32 16.89 20.47
C ALA A 47 -12.89 17.19 20.00
N ALA A 48 -11.96 16.28 20.21
CA ALA A 48 -10.59 16.42 19.71
C ALA A 48 -10.54 16.34 18.18
N VAL A 49 -11.26 15.40 17.58
CA VAL A 49 -11.30 15.23 16.12
C VAL A 49 -11.83 16.49 15.45
N ILE A 50 -12.92 17.06 15.97
CA ILE A 50 -13.56 18.29 15.44
C ILE A 50 -12.61 19.48 15.56
N GLU A 51 -11.99 19.69 16.73
CA GLU A 51 -11.05 20.80 16.96
C GLU A 51 -9.82 20.71 16.03
N LEU A 52 -9.25 19.52 15.88
CA LEU A 52 -8.11 19.29 14.99
C LEU A 52 -8.49 19.46 13.51
N THR A 53 -9.71 19.08 13.12
CA THR A 53 -10.22 19.27 11.75
C THR A 53 -10.43 20.78 11.47
N SER A 54 -11.03 21.52 12.42
CA SER A 54 -11.14 22.98 12.29
C SER A 54 -9.76 23.64 12.14
N LYS A 55 -8.78 23.21 12.94
CA LYS A 55 -7.42 23.75 12.91
C LYS A 55 -6.67 23.47 11.61
N PHE A 56 -6.71 22.22 11.11
CA PHE A 56 -5.87 21.80 10.00
C PHE A 56 -6.57 21.90 8.64
N ASP A 57 -7.87 21.61 8.60
CA ASP A 57 -8.66 21.60 7.36
C ASP A 57 -9.52 22.87 7.22
N ARG A 58 -9.52 23.76 8.21
CA ARG A 58 -10.33 24.98 8.24
C ARG A 58 -11.83 24.70 8.02
N LEU A 59 -12.29 23.59 8.58
CA LEU A 59 -13.65 23.10 8.46
C LEU A 59 -14.24 22.89 9.86
N ASP A 60 -15.26 23.69 10.17
CA ASP A 60 -16.00 23.56 11.43
C ASP A 60 -17.08 22.49 11.29
N LEU A 61 -16.96 21.44 12.08
CA LEU A 61 -17.87 20.30 12.10
C LEU A 61 -18.58 20.21 13.46
N ALA A 62 -19.70 19.49 13.44
CA ALA A 62 -20.39 19.00 14.62
C ALA A 62 -20.42 17.45 14.59
N PRO A 63 -20.73 16.78 15.70
CA PRO A 63 -20.77 15.31 15.71
C PRO A 63 -21.67 14.69 14.61
N ASP A 64 -22.79 15.32 14.31
CA ASP A 64 -23.75 14.90 13.29
C ASP A 64 -23.33 15.24 11.85
N THR A 65 -22.28 16.05 11.67
CA THR A 65 -21.72 16.42 10.36
C THR A 65 -20.33 15.82 10.10
N LEU A 66 -19.79 15.01 11.02
CA LEU A 66 -18.52 14.30 10.80
C LEU A 66 -18.61 13.34 9.61
N ALA A 67 -19.73 12.65 9.45
CA ALA A 67 -19.97 11.76 8.32
C ALA A 67 -20.78 12.47 7.22
N PHE A 68 -20.54 12.06 5.98
CA PHE A 68 -21.43 12.40 4.87
C PHE A 68 -22.74 11.63 5.01
N SER A 69 -23.87 12.34 4.88
CA SER A 69 -25.16 11.69 4.76
C SER A 69 -25.31 11.01 3.40
N ARG A 70 -26.20 10.02 3.33
CA ARG A 70 -26.52 9.37 2.06
C ARG A 70 -27.06 10.35 1.00
N GLU A 71 -27.81 11.34 1.42
CA GLU A 71 -28.37 12.36 0.54
C GLU A 71 -27.29 13.23 -0.07
N GLU A 72 -26.33 13.68 0.74
CA GLU A 72 -25.16 14.43 0.27
C GLU A 72 -24.33 13.63 -0.73
N ILE A 73 -24.05 12.35 -0.41
CA ILE A 73 -23.29 11.47 -1.31
C ILE A 73 -24.01 11.37 -2.67
N LEU A 74 -25.32 11.10 -2.68
CA LEU A 74 -26.09 10.99 -3.92
C LEU A 74 -26.13 12.30 -4.71
N ALA A 75 -26.27 13.43 -4.02
CA ALA A 75 -26.27 14.74 -4.65
C ALA A 75 -24.92 15.04 -5.35
N HIS A 76 -23.80 14.79 -4.67
CA HIS A 76 -22.48 14.93 -5.27
C HIS A 76 -22.26 13.95 -6.43
N CYS A 77 -22.62 12.68 -6.27
CA CYS A 77 -22.46 11.68 -7.32
C CYS A 77 -23.28 12.02 -8.60
N ALA A 78 -24.40 12.71 -8.46
CA ALA A 78 -25.23 13.13 -9.58
C ALA A 78 -24.58 14.24 -10.44
N THR A 79 -23.59 14.95 -9.91
CA THR A 79 -22.85 16.01 -10.64
C THR A 79 -21.70 15.48 -11.49
N VAL A 80 -21.32 14.20 -11.31
CA VAL A 80 -20.18 13.62 -12.02
C VAL A 80 -20.55 13.39 -13.50
N PRO A 81 -19.71 13.89 -14.45
CA PRO A 81 -19.88 13.64 -15.87
C PRO A 81 -19.95 12.15 -16.23
N ALA A 82 -20.77 11.81 -17.22
CA ALA A 82 -20.98 10.41 -17.63
C ALA A 82 -19.69 9.70 -18.07
N GLU A 83 -18.76 10.42 -18.71
CA GLU A 83 -17.47 9.89 -19.13
C GLU A 83 -16.58 9.50 -17.94
N GLU A 84 -16.47 10.37 -16.94
CA GLU A 84 -15.69 10.11 -15.72
C GLU A 84 -16.30 8.97 -14.90
N ARG A 85 -17.63 8.90 -14.84
CA ARG A 85 -18.35 7.78 -14.21
C ARG A 85 -18.02 6.46 -14.92
N ALA A 86 -18.09 6.43 -16.24
CA ALA A 86 -17.80 5.22 -17.02
C ALA A 86 -16.35 4.76 -16.83
N ALA A 87 -15.39 5.70 -16.74
CA ALA A 87 -14.00 5.39 -16.46
C ALA A 87 -13.81 4.76 -15.06
N LEU A 88 -14.45 5.32 -14.02
CA LEU A 88 -14.40 4.75 -12.66
C LEU A 88 -15.08 3.37 -12.59
N GLU A 89 -16.18 3.16 -13.29
CA GLU A 89 -16.87 1.87 -13.34
C GLU A 89 -16.02 0.79 -14.02
N LEU A 90 -15.34 1.15 -15.14
CA LEU A 90 -14.37 0.26 -15.81
C LEU A 90 -13.20 -0.08 -14.87
N ALA A 91 -12.61 0.91 -14.20
CA ALA A 91 -11.54 0.69 -13.23
C ALA A 91 -11.99 -0.27 -12.11
N ALA A 92 -13.16 -0.02 -11.54
CA ALA A 92 -13.73 -0.85 -10.46
C ALA A 92 -13.97 -2.30 -10.90
N GLU A 93 -14.49 -2.52 -12.12
CA GLU A 93 -14.67 -3.84 -12.69
C GLU A 93 -13.34 -4.61 -12.81
N ARG A 94 -12.32 -3.96 -13.40
CA ARG A 94 -11.02 -4.58 -13.61
C ARG A 94 -10.28 -4.87 -12.31
N ILE A 95 -10.31 -3.94 -11.35
CA ILE A 95 -9.73 -4.13 -10.00
C ILE A 95 -10.42 -5.30 -9.29
N ARG A 96 -11.75 -5.38 -9.36
CA ARG A 96 -12.51 -6.48 -8.76
C ARG A 96 -12.19 -7.83 -9.38
N ALA A 97 -12.12 -7.90 -10.72
CA ALA A 97 -11.80 -9.12 -11.45
C ALA A 97 -10.38 -9.64 -11.11
N TYR A 98 -9.42 -8.73 -10.98
CA TYR A 98 -8.04 -9.08 -10.58
C TYR A 98 -7.99 -9.62 -9.16
N HIS A 99 -8.54 -8.86 -8.20
CA HIS A 99 -8.48 -9.21 -6.78
C HIS A 99 -9.30 -10.46 -6.43
N ALA A 100 -10.37 -10.75 -7.17
CA ALA A 100 -11.13 -11.99 -6.99
C ALA A 100 -10.28 -13.25 -7.19
N ARG A 101 -9.21 -13.19 -7.99
CA ARG A 101 -8.27 -14.30 -8.19
C ARG A 101 -7.28 -14.50 -7.06
N GLN A 102 -7.19 -13.55 -6.14
CA GLN A 102 -6.26 -13.60 -4.99
C GLN A 102 -6.89 -14.26 -3.75
N MET A 103 -8.18 -14.61 -3.79
CA MET A 103 -8.87 -15.24 -2.65
C MET A 103 -8.21 -16.58 -2.32
N PRO A 104 -7.72 -16.75 -1.08
CA PRO A 104 -7.11 -18.00 -0.67
C PRO A 104 -8.18 -19.04 -0.35
N GLU A 105 -7.83 -20.33 -0.46
CA GLU A 105 -8.71 -21.45 -0.19
C GLU A 105 -8.50 -22.01 1.22
N ASP A 106 -9.61 -22.44 1.85
CA ASP A 106 -9.60 -23.26 3.04
C ASP A 106 -9.06 -24.66 2.71
N ALA A 107 -8.36 -25.28 3.66
CA ALA A 107 -7.89 -26.63 3.49
C ALA A 107 -8.05 -27.46 4.76
N ASN A 108 -8.34 -28.74 4.60
CA ASN A 108 -8.23 -29.72 5.67
C ASN A 108 -7.82 -31.09 5.10
N TRP A 109 -7.09 -31.84 5.89
CA TRP A 109 -6.63 -33.19 5.56
C TRP A 109 -6.44 -34.04 6.81
N VAL A 110 -6.38 -35.33 6.66
CA VAL A 110 -6.01 -36.27 7.73
C VAL A 110 -4.53 -36.63 7.54
N ASP A 111 -3.73 -36.46 8.59
CA ASP A 111 -2.32 -36.80 8.56
C ASP A 111 -2.07 -38.29 8.87
N ALA A 112 -0.80 -38.73 8.85
CA ALA A 112 -0.40 -40.11 9.09
C ALA A 112 -0.75 -40.62 10.50
N SER A 113 -0.96 -39.72 11.49
CA SER A 113 -1.40 -40.10 12.84
C SER A 113 -2.92 -40.27 12.96
N GLY A 114 -3.67 -39.90 11.91
CA GLY A 114 -5.14 -39.86 11.94
C GLY A 114 -5.70 -38.57 12.53
N ALA A 115 -4.88 -37.54 12.74
CA ALA A 115 -5.34 -36.22 13.13
C ALA A 115 -5.85 -35.43 11.93
N THR A 116 -6.95 -34.69 12.08
CA THR A 116 -7.41 -33.76 11.07
C THR A 116 -6.73 -32.41 11.29
N LEU A 117 -5.98 -31.95 10.30
CA LEU A 117 -5.31 -30.66 10.27
C LEU A 117 -5.93 -29.78 9.19
N GLY A 118 -5.89 -28.47 9.37
CA GLY A 118 -6.41 -27.56 8.37
C GLY A 118 -6.23 -26.10 8.73
N TRP A 119 -6.74 -25.27 7.87
CA TRP A 119 -6.90 -23.83 8.11
C TRP A 119 -8.17 -23.30 7.45
N ARG A 120 -8.61 -22.17 7.98
CA ARG A 120 -9.74 -21.41 7.49
C ARG A 120 -9.37 -19.95 7.37
N TRP A 121 -9.73 -19.33 6.26
CA TRP A 121 -9.61 -17.91 6.02
C TRP A 121 -10.90 -17.19 6.38
N THR A 122 -10.79 -16.09 7.09
CA THR A 122 -11.92 -15.24 7.45
C THR A 122 -11.55 -13.78 7.29
N PRO A 123 -12.45 -12.93 6.78
CA PRO A 123 -12.18 -11.50 6.70
C PRO A 123 -12.01 -10.88 8.09
N VAL A 124 -11.36 -9.72 8.15
CA VAL A 124 -11.49 -8.81 9.29
C VAL A 124 -12.92 -8.30 9.36
N SER A 125 -13.40 -7.91 10.54
CA SER A 125 -14.81 -7.50 10.69
C SER A 125 -15.08 -6.13 10.10
N ALA A 126 -14.10 -5.21 10.25
CA ALA A 126 -14.17 -3.85 9.73
C ALA A 126 -12.78 -3.37 9.24
N ALA A 127 -12.76 -2.55 8.20
CA ALA A 127 -11.56 -1.86 7.74
C ALA A 127 -11.80 -0.37 7.61
N GLY A 128 -10.78 0.42 7.98
CA GLY A 128 -10.71 1.85 7.81
C GLY A 128 -9.78 2.18 6.65
N LEU A 129 -10.22 2.99 5.72
CA LEU A 129 -9.44 3.38 4.55
C LEU A 129 -9.11 4.87 4.68
N TYR A 130 -7.84 5.19 4.60
CA TYR A 130 -7.40 6.57 4.54
C TYR A 130 -7.20 6.99 3.09
N VAL A 131 -7.90 8.03 2.67
CA VAL A 131 -7.78 8.62 1.34
C VAL A 131 -7.14 9.98 1.48
N PRO A 132 -5.98 10.23 0.86
CA PRO A 132 -5.36 11.55 0.91
C PRO A 132 -6.29 12.61 0.33
N GLY A 133 -6.34 13.77 0.98
CA GLY A 133 -7.01 14.96 0.48
C GLY A 133 -6.00 16.08 0.29
N GLY A 134 -6.40 17.17 -0.34
CA GLY A 134 -5.57 18.34 -0.60
C GLY A 134 -5.64 18.79 -2.05
N LEU A 135 -4.51 19.22 -2.63
CA LEU A 135 -4.46 19.72 -4.02
C LEU A 135 -4.80 18.64 -5.09
N ALA A 136 -4.66 17.37 -4.75
CA ALA A 136 -5.09 16.28 -5.62
C ALA A 136 -6.07 15.38 -4.86
N SER A 137 -7.14 14.99 -5.50
CA SER A 137 -8.11 14.01 -5.01
C SER A 137 -7.89 12.70 -5.76
N TYR A 138 -7.86 11.59 -5.03
CA TYR A 138 -7.52 10.29 -5.57
C TYR A 138 -8.71 9.32 -5.52
N PRO A 139 -9.68 9.43 -6.45
CA PRO A 139 -10.78 8.46 -6.53
C PRO A 139 -10.28 7.03 -6.81
N SER A 140 -9.15 6.88 -7.53
CA SER A 140 -8.48 5.60 -7.74
C SER A 140 -8.06 4.95 -6.42
N SER A 141 -7.50 5.73 -5.48
CA SER A 141 -7.12 5.20 -4.16
C SER A 141 -8.31 4.69 -3.35
N VAL A 142 -9.49 5.25 -3.54
CA VAL A 142 -10.72 4.69 -2.94
C VAL A 142 -11.00 3.32 -3.50
N LEU A 143 -11.00 3.15 -4.83
CA LEU A 143 -11.24 1.86 -5.49
C LEU A 143 -10.20 0.83 -5.07
N MET A 144 -8.91 1.20 -5.10
CA MET A 144 -7.77 0.34 -4.82
C MET A 144 -7.73 -0.15 -3.36
N ASN A 145 -8.27 0.60 -2.41
CA ASN A 145 -8.38 0.18 -1.02
C ASN A 145 -9.69 -0.56 -0.73
N ALA A 146 -10.82 -0.07 -1.24
CA ALA A 146 -12.14 -0.59 -0.88
C ALA A 146 -12.49 -1.89 -1.60
N ILE A 147 -12.14 -2.03 -2.88
CA ILE A 147 -12.54 -3.21 -3.67
C ILE A 147 -11.88 -4.49 -3.15
N PRO A 148 -10.55 -4.57 -2.87
CA PRO A 148 -9.98 -5.79 -2.30
C PRO A 148 -10.56 -6.13 -0.93
N ALA A 149 -10.88 -5.13 -0.10
CA ALA A 149 -11.55 -5.36 1.17
C ALA A 149 -12.96 -5.98 1.00
N LYS A 150 -13.76 -5.47 0.04
CA LYS A 150 -15.07 -6.05 -0.27
C LYS A 150 -14.96 -7.44 -0.90
N VAL A 151 -13.99 -7.68 -1.78
CA VAL A 151 -13.69 -9.01 -2.34
C VAL A 151 -13.32 -9.99 -1.23
N ALA A 152 -12.52 -9.56 -0.25
CA ALA A 152 -12.19 -10.36 0.93
C ALA A 152 -13.41 -10.71 1.81
N GLY A 153 -14.53 -10.00 1.64
CA GLY A 153 -15.75 -10.19 2.41
C GLY A 153 -15.83 -9.33 3.69
N VAL A 154 -15.05 -8.25 3.78
CA VAL A 154 -15.15 -7.27 4.88
C VAL A 154 -16.53 -6.64 4.85
N LYS A 155 -17.25 -6.73 5.96
CA LYS A 155 -18.65 -6.31 6.03
C LYS A 155 -18.83 -4.81 6.22
N ARG A 156 -17.91 -4.16 6.97
CA ARG A 156 -17.97 -2.73 7.27
C ARG A 156 -16.70 -2.05 6.80
N LEU A 157 -16.85 -1.08 5.89
CA LEU A 157 -15.78 -0.21 5.41
C LEU A 157 -16.09 1.23 5.77
N ALA A 158 -15.19 1.84 6.53
CA ALA A 158 -15.21 3.27 6.85
C ALA A 158 -14.06 3.96 6.12
N ILE A 159 -14.32 5.06 5.44
CA ILE A 159 -13.25 5.87 4.86
C ILE A 159 -13.14 7.23 5.52
N CYS A 160 -11.93 7.74 5.66
CA CYS A 160 -11.63 9.09 6.06
C CYS A 160 -11.06 9.86 4.87
N VAL A 161 -11.73 10.97 4.51
CA VAL A 161 -11.38 11.84 3.39
C VAL A 161 -11.33 13.26 3.92
N PRO A 162 -10.15 13.89 4.08
CA PRO A 162 -10.08 15.29 4.47
C PRO A 162 -10.73 16.19 3.40
N THR A 163 -11.48 17.17 3.85
CA THR A 163 -12.20 18.14 3.01
C THR A 163 -11.82 19.56 3.41
N PRO A 164 -10.57 19.99 3.13
CA PRO A 164 -10.13 21.35 3.48
C PRO A 164 -11.06 22.42 2.90
N ASP A 165 -11.35 23.43 3.70
CA ASP A 165 -12.28 24.53 3.36
C ASP A 165 -13.70 24.03 2.97
N GLY A 166 -14.07 22.80 3.35
CA GLY A 166 -15.35 22.17 2.99
C GLY A 166 -15.43 21.68 1.55
N LEU A 167 -14.32 21.70 0.82
CA LEU A 167 -14.28 21.28 -0.59
C LEU A 167 -14.31 19.75 -0.69
N THR A 168 -15.32 19.25 -1.39
CA THR A 168 -15.52 17.81 -1.61
C THR A 168 -15.37 17.50 -3.09
N ASN A 169 -14.55 16.50 -3.42
CA ASN A 169 -14.48 15.98 -4.79
C ASN A 169 -15.59 14.95 -5.02
N PRO A 170 -16.56 15.21 -5.95
CA PRO A 170 -17.64 14.26 -6.25
C PRO A 170 -17.16 12.89 -6.73
N LEU A 171 -16.01 12.81 -7.42
CA LEU A 171 -15.43 11.55 -7.90
C LEU A 171 -15.01 10.62 -6.76
N VAL A 172 -14.51 11.18 -5.63
CA VAL A 172 -14.15 10.40 -4.44
C VAL A 172 -15.39 9.75 -3.83
N LEU A 173 -16.49 10.51 -3.72
CA LEU A 173 -17.76 9.98 -3.21
C LEU A 173 -18.37 8.95 -4.17
N LEU A 174 -18.27 9.18 -5.48
CA LEU A 174 -18.72 8.21 -6.49
C LEU A 174 -17.89 6.92 -6.42
N ALA A 175 -16.57 7.00 -6.29
CA ALA A 175 -15.72 5.83 -6.14
C ALA A 175 -16.05 5.04 -4.86
N ALA A 176 -16.33 5.74 -3.75
CA ALA A 176 -16.80 5.11 -2.51
C ALA A 176 -18.14 4.40 -2.69
N GLN A 177 -19.10 5.01 -3.41
CA GLN A 177 -20.37 4.41 -3.74
C GLN A 177 -20.22 3.15 -4.62
N ILE A 178 -19.41 3.24 -5.70
CA ILE A 178 -19.15 2.12 -6.65
C ILE A 178 -18.48 0.93 -5.93
N SER A 179 -17.55 1.23 -5.02
CA SER A 179 -16.83 0.19 -4.26
C SER A 179 -17.58 -0.34 -3.05
N GLY A 180 -18.73 0.24 -2.69
CA GLY A 180 -19.60 -0.24 -1.62
C GLY A 180 -19.07 0.11 -0.22
N VAL A 181 -18.50 1.28 -0.06
CA VAL A 181 -18.13 1.84 1.25
C VAL A 181 -19.38 2.15 2.07
N ASP A 182 -19.34 1.86 3.37
CA ASP A 182 -20.51 1.97 4.25
C ASP A 182 -20.55 3.35 4.95
N GLU A 183 -19.39 3.90 5.32
CA GLU A 183 -19.27 5.14 6.09
C GLU A 183 -18.17 6.04 5.50
N ILE A 184 -18.44 7.33 5.33
CA ILE A 184 -17.49 8.32 4.80
C ILE A 184 -17.38 9.47 5.78
N TYR A 185 -16.19 9.70 6.36
CA TYR A 185 -15.92 10.74 7.34
C TYR A 185 -15.06 11.86 6.73
N ARG A 186 -15.42 13.15 7.01
CA ARG A 186 -14.73 14.36 6.51
C ARG A 186 -13.54 14.74 7.37
N ILE A 187 -12.70 13.79 7.69
CA ILE A 187 -11.56 13.99 8.58
C ILE A 187 -10.28 13.47 7.95
N GLY A 188 -9.17 14.09 8.29
CA GLY A 188 -7.85 13.74 7.77
C GLY A 188 -6.79 13.65 8.86
N GLY A 189 -5.52 13.47 8.44
CA GLY A 189 -4.37 13.53 9.31
C GLY A 189 -4.28 12.41 10.37
N ALA A 190 -3.44 12.65 11.38
CA ALA A 190 -3.20 11.70 12.46
C ALA A 190 -4.46 11.46 13.33
N GLN A 191 -5.33 12.47 13.46
CA GLN A 191 -6.58 12.35 14.22
C GLN A 191 -7.56 11.39 13.56
N ALA A 192 -7.60 11.29 12.23
CA ALA A 192 -8.43 10.32 11.51
C ALA A 192 -7.94 8.88 11.79
N ILE A 193 -6.62 8.66 11.76
CA ILE A 193 -6.01 7.36 12.09
C ILE A 193 -6.29 6.98 13.54
N ALA A 194 -6.19 7.93 14.47
CA ALA A 194 -6.51 7.72 15.88
C ALA A 194 -7.99 7.36 16.08
N ALA A 195 -8.91 8.08 15.43
CA ALA A 195 -10.34 7.81 15.49
C ALA A 195 -10.69 6.42 14.94
N LEU A 196 -10.12 6.03 13.80
CA LEU A 196 -10.31 4.69 13.22
C LEU A 196 -9.75 3.58 14.14
N ALA A 197 -8.64 3.84 14.84
CA ALA A 197 -7.98 2.82 15.67
C ALA A 197 -8.65 2.65 17.05
N TYR A 198 -9.05 3.73 17.71
CA TYR A 198 -9.55 3.72 19.08
C TYR A 198 -11.06 3.91 19.18
N GLY A 199 -11.68 4.46 18.14
CA GLY A 199 -13.07 4.88 18.17
C GLY A 199 -13.25 6.23 18.85
N THR A 200 -14.41 6.82 18.60
CA THR A 200 -14.95 8.00 19.29
C THR A 200 -16.43 7.77 19.56
N GLU A 201 -17.17 8.78 19.97
CA GLU A 201 -18.62 8.68 20.17
C GLU A 201 -19.36 8.41 18.84
N THR A 202 -18.87 8.99 17.72
CA THR A 202 -19.48 8.86 16.38
C THR A 202 -18.79 7.78 15.55
N ILE A 203 -17.48 7.61 15.67
CA ILE A 203 -16.68 6.73 14.81
C ILE A 203 -16.40 5.41 15.52
N THR A 204 -16.99 4.34 15.01
CA THR A 204 -16.72 2.98 15.52
C THR A 204 -15.33 2.51 15.07
N PRO A 205 -14.50 1.95 15.97
CA PRO A 205 -13.15 1.50 15.61
C PRO A 205 -13.17 0.36 14.59
N VAL A 206 -12.04 0.16 13.93
CA VAL A 206 -11.83 -0.87 12.90
C VAL A 206 -10.73 -1.85 13.30
N ASP A 207 -10.64 -2.98 12.59
CA ASP A 207 -9.61 -4.00 12.83
C ASP A 207 -8.35 -3.76 11.98
N LYS A 208 -8.48 -3.10 10.83
CA LYS A 208 -7.40 -2.83 9.88
C LYS A 208 -7.53 -1.42 9.32
N ILE A 209 -6.42 -0.69 9.21
CA ILE A 209 -6.35 0.61 8.55
C ILE A 209 -5.41 0.49 7.35
N THR A 210 -5.88 0.91 6.17
CA THR A 210 -5.11 0.93 4.92
C THR A 210 -5.15 2.30 4.24
N GLY A 211 -4.26 2.50 3.30
CA GLY A 211 -4.19 3.72 2.49
C GLY A 211 -2.94 4.56 2.77
N PRO A 212 -2.44 5.22 1.72
CA PRO A 212 -1.28 6.11 1.81
C PRO A 212 -1.65 7.44 2.49
N GLY A 213 -0.65 8.15 2.98
CA GLY A 213 -0.81 9.47 3.55
C GLY A 213 0.53 10.17 3.78
N ASN A 214 0.49 11.42 4.21
CA ASN A 214 1.69 12.19 4.51
C ASN A 214 2.44 11.64 5.75
N ALA A 215 3.58 12.26 6.10
CA ALA A 215 4.41 11.86 7.22
C ALA A 215 3.64 11.73 8.56
N PHE A 216 2.63 12.57 8.81
CA PHE A 216 1.79 12.50 10.01
C PHE A 216 0.91 11.25 10.02
N VAL A 217 0.32 10.91 8.87
CA VAL A 217 -0.49 9.69 8.71
C VAL A 217 0.38 8.44 8.84
N ALA A 218 1.56 8.43 8.21
CA ALA A 218 2.52 7.33 8.31
C ALA A 218 2.99 7.12 9.77
N ALA A 219 3.34 8.18 10.48
CA ALA A 219 3.70 8.13 11.90
C ALA A 219 2.54 7.66 12.78
N ALA A 220 1.31 8.12 12.50
CA ALA A 220 0.12 7.68 13.22
C ALA A 220 -0.17 6.19 13.00
N LYS A 221 -0.10 5.69 11.77
CA LYS A 221 -0.24 4.25 11.45
C LYS A 221 0.79 3.42 12.20
N ARG A 222 2.05 3.85 12.24
CA ARG A 222 3.11 3.17 13.01
C ARG A 222 2.77 3.08 14.49
N ARG A 223 2.26 4.16 15.09
CA ARG A 223 1.95 4.23 16.52
C ARG A 223 0.72 3.43 16.93
N VAL A 224 -0.26 3.29 16.04
CA VAL A 224 -1.48 2.51 16.34
C VAL A 224 -1.32 1.03 16.00
N PHE A 225 -0.25 0.62 15.32
CA PHE A 225 0.03 -0.78 15.01
C PHE A 225 0.13 -1.61 16.30
N GLY A 226 -0.58 -2.74 16.33
CA GLY A 226 -0.73 -3.57 17.54
C GLY A 226 -2.06 -3.33 18.26
N LYS A 227 -2.64 -2.12 18.20
CA LYS A 227 -4.03 -1.86 18.56
C LYS A 227 -4.96 -2.20 17.38
N VAL A 228 -4.53 -1.86 16.18
CA VAL A 228 -5.19 -2.11 14.92
C VAL A 228 -4.14 -2.63 13.93
N GLY A 229 -4.53 -3.47 12.97
CA GLY A 229 -3.64 -3.83 11.87
C GLY A 229 -3.46 -2.67 10.89
N ILE A 230 -2.32 -2.61 10.23
CA ILE A 230 -2.09 -1.66 9.12
C ILE A 230 -1.63 -2.42 7.87
N ASP A 231 -1.75 -1.81 6.70
CA ASP A 231 -1.16 -2.30 5.45
C ASP A 231 0.37 -2.19 5.50
N MET A 232 0.88 -0.98 5.28
CA MET A 232 2.30 -0.67 5.24
C MET A 232 2.56 0.76 5.72
N ILE A 233 3.83 1.10 5.91
CA ILE A 233 4.29 2.47 6.10
C ILE A 233 4.79 2.96 4.74
N ALA A 234 4.01 3.80 4.08
CA ALA A 234 4.36 4.36 2.79
C ALA A 234 5.38 5.51 2.96
N GLY A 235 6.40 5.48 2.14
CA GLY A 235 7.28 6.61 1.85
C GLY A 235 6.81 7.34 0.59
N PRO A 236 7.59 8.30 0.08
CA PRO A 236 7.32 8.92 -1.20
C PRO A 236 7.41 7.92 -2.35
N SER A 237 6.62 8.17 -3.38
CA SER A 237 6.49 7.30 -4.54
C SER A 237 7.77 7.21 -5.38
N GLU A 238 7.94 6.09 -6.07
CA GLU A 238 9.17 5.72 -6.78
C GLU A 238 8.86 5.01 -8.08
N ILE A 239 9.56 5.39 -9.14
CA ILE A 239 9.61 4.62 -10.38
C ILE A 239 11.04 4.29 -10.76
N LEU A 240 11.26 3.07 -11.20
CA LEU A 240 12.44 2.62 -11.90
C LEU A 240 12.04 2.16 -13.29
N VAL A 241 12.60 2.80 -14.31
CA VAL A 241 12.47 2.36 -15.69
C VAL A 241 13.79 1.72 -16.15
N ILE A 242 13.73 0.47 -16.62
CA ILE A 242 14.85 -0.16 -17.32
C ILE A 242 14.52 -0.12 -18.80
N ALA A 243 15.31 0.61 -19.59
CA ALA A 243 15.06 0.78 -21.00
C ALA A 243 16.34 0.64 -21.85
N ASP A 244 16.22 -0.07 -22.98
CA ASP A 244 17.25 -0.12 -24.01
C ASP A 244 17.07 1.00 -25.05
N ALA A 245 18.03 1.12 -25.97
CA ALA A 245 18.07 2.19 -26.96
C ALA A 245 17.01 2.05 -28.09
N ASP A 246 16.28 0.96 -28.16
CA ASP A 246 15.23 0.73 -29.17
C ASP A 246 13.91 1.41 -28.79
N ASN A 247 13.81 1.93 -27.56
CA ASN A 247 12.66 2.66 -27.07
C ASN A 247 12.65 4.14 -27.54
N ASP A 248 11.47 4.75 -27.53
CA ASP A 248 11.32 6.18 -27.74
C ASP A 248 11.71 6.96 -26.48
N PRO A 249 12.75 7.83 -26.52
CA PRO A 249 13.15 8.61 -25.36
C PRO A 249 12.03 9.50 -24.80
N ALA A 250 11.08 9.95 -25.65
CA ALA A 250 9.97 10.79 -25.22
C ALA A 250 8.97 10.02 -24.36
N TRP A 251 8.73 8.73 -24.65
CA TRP A 251 7.87 7.87 -23.81
C TRP A 251 8.49 7.66 -22.45
N ILE A 252 9.77 7.24 -22.42
CA ILE A 252 10.48 7.01 -21.15
C ILE A 252 10.55 8.30 -20.31
N ALA A 253 10.76 9.46 -20.95
CA ALA A 253 10.73 10.74 -20.25
C ALA A 253 9.35 11.03 -19.63
N THR A 254 8.26 10.69 -20.33
CA THR A 254 6.89 10.86 -19.81
C THR A 254 6.64 9.96 -18.63
N ASP A 255 7.08 8.69 -18.68
CA ASP A 255 6.92 7.72 -17.58
C ASP A 255 7.71 8.15 -16.32
N LEU A 256 8.92 8.68 -16.48
CA LEU A 256 9.68 9.27 -15.36
C LEU A 256 9.00 10.51 -14.77
N LEU A 257 8.35 11.31 -15.60
CA LEU A 257 7.66 12.53 -15.18
C LEU A 257 6.29 12.25 -14.55
N SER A 258 5.58 11.18 -14.96
CA SER A 258 4.32 10.76 -14.33
C SER A 258 4.51 10.50 -12.84
N GLN A 259 5.64 9.93 -12.45
CA GLN A 259 5.99 9.75 -11.05
C GLN A 259 6.49 11.04 -10.39
N ALA A 260 7.34 11.80 -11.09
CA ALA A 260 7.94 13.02 -10.55
C ALA A 260 6.90 14.10 -10.21
N GLU A 261 5.75 14.12 -10.90
CA GLU A 261 4.69 15.09 -10.65
C GLU A 261 3.85 14.81 -9.39
N HIS A 262 3.98 13.62 -8.77
CA HIS A 262 3.22 13.26 -7.57
C HIS A 262 3.61 14.11 -6.37
N ASP A 263 4.92 14.26 -6.12
CA ASP A 263 5.45 14.97 -4.95
C ASP A 263 6.88 15.45 -5.22
N GLU A 264 7.29 16.58 -4.63
CA GLU A 264 8.66 17.12 -4.73
C GLU A 264 9.72 16.10 -4.29
N SER A 265 9.33 15.13 -3.51
CA SER A 265 10.14 14.09 -2.93
C SER A 265 10.00 12.73 -3.63
N ALA A 266 9.22 12.61 -4.69
CA ALA A 266 9.16 11.43 -5.54
C ALA A 266 10.52 11.13 -6.17
N GLN A 267 10.78 9.87 -6.50
CA GLN A 267 12.05 9.45 -7.10
C GLN A 267 11.81 8.76 -8.44
N SER A 268 12.45 9.26 -9.49
CA SER A 268 12.38 8.70 -10.84
C SER A 268 13.79 8.29 -11.28
N ILE A 269 13.98 7.01 -11.58
CA ILE A 269 15.29 6.44 -11.95
C ILE A 269 15.17 5.75 -13.32
N LEU A 270 16.12 6.05 -14.21
CA LEU A 270 16.34 5.30 -15.45
C LEU A 270 17.60 4.44 -15.31
N ILE A 271 17.52 3.16 -15.69
CA ILE A 271 18.69 2.33 -15.95
C ILE A 271 18.71 1.99 -17.45
N THR A 272 19.85 2.22 -18.10
CA THR A 272 20.02 1.89 -19.51
C THR A 272 21.43 1.38 -19.81
N ASN A 273 21.59 0.58 -20.84
CA ASN A 273 22.90 0.12 -21.33
C ASN A 273 23.48 1.02 -22.44
N ASP A 274 22.82 2.15 -22.77
CA ASP A 274 23.23 3.10 -23.79
C ASP A 274 23.28 4.53 -23.20
N ALA A 275 24.48 5.07 -23.01
CA ALA A 275 24.64 6.41 -22.47
C ALA A 275 24.03 7.50 -23.36
N ALA A 276 24.10 7.36 -24.68
CA ALA A 276 23.52 8.33 -25.61
C ALA A 276 21.99 8.29 -25.56
N PHE A 277 21.39 7.14 -25.30
CA PHE A 277 19.94 7.03 -25.03
C PHE A 277 19.60 7.77 -23.73
N GLY A 278 20.35 7.54 -22.65
CA GLY A 278 20.17 8.27 -21.41
C GLY A 278 20.21 9.79 -21.58
N ASP A 279 21.17 10.30 -22.37
CA ASP A 279 21.26 11.75 -22.68
C ASP A 279 20.01 12.25 -23.44
N ARG A 280 19.48 11.45 -24.39
CA ARG A 280 18.24 11.80 -25.11
C ARG A 280 17.03 11.84 -24.17
N VAL A 281 16.91 10.89 -23.26
CA VAL A 281 15.83 10.88 -22.24
C VAL A 281 15.92 12.11 -21.34
N ILE A 282 17.12 12.48 -20.87
CA ILE A 282 17.31 13.72 -20.07
C ILE A 282 16.88 14.96 -20.86
N ALA A 283 17.22 15.02 -22.17
CA ALA A 283 16.82 16.13 -23.01
C ALA A 283 15.29 16.21 -23.16
N GLU A 284 14.62 15.07 -23.37
CA GLU A 284 13.16 14.99 -23.44
C GLU A 284 12.47 15.37 -22.13
N VAL A 285 12.97 14.90 -20.97
CA VAL A 285 12.46 15.33 -19.65
C VAL A 285 12.51 16.86 -19.53
N ASN A 286 13.66 17.48 -19.87
CA ASN A 286 13.80 18.93 -19.80
C ASN A 286 12.86 19.68 -20.78
N LEU A 287 12.57 19.09 -21.93
CA LEU A 287 11.63 19.64 -22.89
C LEU A 287 10.19 19.56 -22.37
N GLN A 288 9.75 18.39 -21.92
CA GLN A 288 8.39 18.15 -21.45
C GLN A 288 8.07 18.94 -20.16
N LEU A 289 9.03 19.12 -19.26
CA LEU A 289 8.89 19.97 -18.07
C LEU A 289 8.48 21.41 -18.40
N GLN A 290 8.75 21.92 -19.60
CA GLN A 290 8.36 23.29 -19.95
C GLN A 290 6.84 23.46 -20.09
N THR A 291 6.11 22.39 -20.41
CA THR A 291 4.68 22.41 -20.69
C THR A 291 3.81 21.74 -19.62
N LEU A 292 4.40 20.96 -18.73
CA LEU A 292 3.66 20.30 -17.65
C LEU A 292 3.00 21.31 -16.71
N GLU A 293 1.75 21.08 -16.33
CA GLU A 293 1.04 21.90 -15.34
C GLU A 293 1.73 21.88 -13.97
N ARG A 294 2.15 20.68 -13.53
CA ARG A 294 2.85 20.47 -12.25
C ARG A 294 4.38 20.56 -12.37
N ARG A 295 4.89 21.30 -13.38
CA ARG A 295 6.34 21.40 -13.67
C ARG A 295 7.22 21.82 -12.49
N ALA A 296 6.69 22.59 -11.54
CA ALA A 296 7.46 23.02 -10.38
C ALA A 296 7.78 21.82 -9.48
N ILE A 297 6.78 20.99 -9.20
CA ILE A 297 6.90 19.76 -8.39
C ILE A 297 7.76 18.74 -9.12
N ALA A 298 7.39 18.38 -10.35
CA ALA A 298 8.12 17.39 -11.14
C ALA A 298 9.58 17.79 -11.40
N GLY A 299 9.82 19.08 -11.67
CA GLY A 299 11.18 19.61 -11.90
C GLY A 299 12.04 19.60 -10.64
N GLN A 300 11.45 19.81 -9.46
CA GLN A 300 12.15 19.69 -8.19
C GLN A 300 12.48 18.22 -7.89
N SER A 301 11.51 17.33 -7.97
CA SER A 301 11.69 15.88 -7.81
C SER A 301 12.79 15.35 -8.72
N TRP A 302 12.72 15.64 -10.03
CA TRP A 302 13.72 15.20 -11.01
C TRP A 302 15.12 15.73 -10.73
N ARG A 303 15.24 17.00 -10.32
CA ARG A 303 16.54 17.62 -9.99
C ARG A 303 17.19 17.04 -8.75
N ASP A 304 16.37 16.79 -7.70
CA ASP A 304 16.85 16.48 -6.37
C ASP A 304 16.96 14.97 -6.11
N PHE A 305 16.10 14.17 -6.78
CA PHE A 305 15.98 12.70 -6.58
C PHE A 305 16.02 11.88 -7.86
N GLY A 306 16.00 12.51 -9.04
CA GLY A 306 16.12 11.81 -10.31
C GLY A 306 17.52 11.26 -10.54
N ALA A 307 17.61 10.09 -11.18
CA ALA A 307 18.88 9.49 -11.54
C ALA A 307 18.83 8.77 -12.90
N VAL A 308 19.97 8.81 -13.60
CA VAL A 308 20.21 7.97 -14.80
C VAL A 308 21.43 7.11 -14.52
N ILE A 309 21.27 5.80 -14.60
CA ILE A 309 22.31 4.80 -14.32
C ILE A 309 22.66 4.09 -15.65
N VAL A 310 23.90 4.23 -16.07
CA VAL A 310 24.42 3.56 -17.27
C VAL A 310 25.14 2.29 -16.85
N VAL A 311 24.64 1.16 -17.37
CA VAL A 311 25.19 -0.20 -17.16
C VAL A 311 25.87 -0.72 -18.44
N THR A 312 26.61 -1.82 -18.32
CA THR A 312 27.26 -2.44 -19.49
C THR A 312 26.31 -3.40 -20.21
N ASP A 313 25.44 -4.09 -19.45
CA ASP A 313 24.46 -5.05 -19.93
C ASP A 313 23.20 -5.06 -19.08
N MET A 314 22.13 -5.69 -19.58
CA MET A 314 20.83 -5.74 -18.94
C MET A 314 20.77 -6.68 -17.72
N ALA A 315 21.68 -7.63 -17.58
CA ALA A 315 21.77 -8.44 -16.37
C ALA A 315 22.24 -7.61 -15.16
N GLN A 316 23.13 -6.64 -15.39
CA GLN A 316 23.50 -5.66 -14.37
C GLN A 316 22.32 -4.74 -14.00
N ALA A 317 21.47 -4.39 -14.97
CA ALA A 317 20.26 -3.59 -14.70
C ALA A 317 19.30 -4.34 -13.76
N ALA A 318 19.05 -5.62 -14.01
CA ALA A 318 18.23 -6.46 -13.13
C ALA A 318 18.83 -6.58 -11.71
N ALA A 319 20.14 -6.77 -11.60
CA ALA A 319 20.83 -6.82 -10.31
C ALA A 319 20.73 -5.50 -9.52
N LEU A 320 20.85 -4.36 -10.18
CA LEU A 320 20.68 -3.04 -9.54
C LEU A 320 19.22 -2.77 -9.18
N SER A 321 18.26 -3.19 -10.01
CA SER A 321 16.82 -3.14 -9.71
C SER A 321 16.51 -3.87 -8.41
N ASN A 322 17.00 -5.08 -8.23
CA ASN A 322 16.81 -5.84 -7.00
C ASN A 322 17.42 -5.14 -5.76
N ARG A 323 18.50 -4.40 -5.94
CA ARG A 323 19.09 -3.59 -4.86
C ARG A 323 18.29 -2.33 -4.56
N LEU A 324 17.71 -1.69 -5.58
CA LEU A 324 16.78 -0.56 -5.45
C LEU A 324 15.47 -1.01 -4.82
N ALA A 325 14.97 -2.18 -5.21
CA ALA A 325 13.67 -2.72 -4.78
C ALA A 325 12.56 -1.66 -4.92
N PRO A 326 12.30 -1.17 -6.14
CA PRO A 326 11.44 -0.04 -6.41
C PRO A 326 9.97 -0.36 -6.12
N GLU A 327 9.17 0.68 -5.91
CA GLU A 327 7.72 0.61 -5.88
C GLU A 327 7.17 0.17 -7.24
N HIS A 328 7.46 0.95 -8.28
CA HIS A 328 7.09 0.66 -9.67
C HIS A 328 8.35 0.33 -10.47
N LEU A 329 8.29 -0.75 -11.25
CA LEU A 329 9.35 -1.15 -12.16
C LEU A 329 8.79 -1.32 -13.57
N GLU A 330 9.27 -0.52 -14.51
CA GLU A 330 8.99 -0.71 -15.94
C GLU A 330 10.16 -1.41 -16.62
N LEU A 331 9.86 -2.45 -17.38
CA LEU A 331 10.82 -3.21 -18.19
C LEU A 331 10.58 -2.92 -19.69
N CYS A 332 11.12 -1.80 -20.17
CA CYS A 332 11.06 -1.37 -21.56
C CYS A 332 12.28 -1.92 -22.33
N VAL A 333 12.31 -3.24 -22.49
CA VAL A 333 13.43 -3.98 -23.11
C VAL A 333 12.91 -4.97 -24.16
N VAL A 334 13.81 -5.53 -24.97
CA VAL A 334 13.46 -6.47 -26.05
C VAL A 334 12.70 -7.71 -25.53
N ASP A 335 13.11 -8.27 -24.39
CA ASP A 335 12.45 -9.44 -23.77
C ASP A 335 12.14 -9.14 -22.28
N PRO A 336 11.02 -8.46 -22.01
CA PRO A 336 10.65 -8.08 -20.64
C PRO A 336 10.23 -9.29 -19.80
N ASP A 337 9.66 -10.34 -20.41
CA ASP A 337 9.25 -11.55 -19.68
C ASP A 337 10.46 -12.30 -19.15
N ALA A 338 11.52 -12.49 -19.98
CA ALA A 338 12.75 -13.12 -19.54
C ALA A 338 13.46 -12.29 -18.45
N MET A 339 13.52 -10.97 -18.59
CA MET A 339 14.12 -10.12 -17.56
C MET A 339 13.36 -10.16 -16.25
N ALA A 340 12.03 -10.27 -16.29
CA ALA A 340 11.19 -10.34 -15.09
C ALA A 340 11.50 -11.56 -14.22
N GLU A 341 11.99 -12.68 -14.79
CA GLU A 341 12.40 -13.86 -14.03
C GLU A 341 13.60 -13.57 -13.11
N ASP A 342 14.44 -12.60 -13.44
CA ASP A 342 15.59 -12.18 -12.63
C ASP A 342 15.21 -11.11 -11.57
N ILE A 343 14.00 -10.58 -11.62
CA ILE A 343 13.52 -9.57 -10.66
C ILE A 343 12.87 -10.24 -9.46
N THR A 344 13.45 -10.02 -8.29
CA THR A 344 12.95 -10.57 -7.02
C THR A 344 12.33 -9.51 -6.10
N HIS A 345 12.61 -8.23 -6.35
CA HIS A 345 12.21 -7.14 -5.47
C HIS A 345 11.67 -5.96 -6.28
N ALA A 346 10.34 -5.92 -6.44
CA ALA A 346 9.59 -4.79 -6.96
C ALA A 346 8.17 -4.80 -6.36
N GLY A 347 7.55 -3.65 -6.19
CA GLY A 347 6.16 -3.56 -5.76
C GLY A 347 5.21 -3.99 -6.87
N ALA A 348 5.42 -3.47 -8.08
CA ALA A 348 4.75 -3.90 -9.31
C ALA A 348 5.76 -3.90 -10.47
N ILE A 349 5.53 -4.77 -11.47
CA ILE A 349 6.36 -4.86 -12.69
C ILE A 349 5.46 -4.63 -13.89
N PHE A 350 5.82 -3.67 -14.73
CA PHE A 350 5.16 -3.32 -15.98
C PHE A 350 6.01 -3.82 -17.15
N LEU A 351 5.43 -4.71 -17.97
CA LEU A 351 6.17 -5.48 -18.96
C LEU A 351 5.97 -4.87 -20.36
N GLY A 352 7.07 -4.39 -20.93
CA GLY A 352 7.16 -3.89 -22.31
C GLY A 352 6.74 -2.43 -22.46
N ALA A 353 7.20 -1.82 -23.55
CA ALA A 353 7.05 -0.39 -23.85
C ALA A 353 5.60 0.10 -23.99
N TRP A 354 4.62 -0.79 -24.12
CA TRP A 354 3.19 -0.46 -24.20
C TRP A 354 2.46 -0.50 -22.86
N THR A 355 3.20 -0.66 -21.76
CA THR A 355 2.64 -0.84 -20.42
C THR A 355 3.18 0.24 -19.46
N PRO A 356 2.79 1.51 -19.64
CA PRO A 356 3.22 2.56 -18.73
C PRO A 356 2.60 2.35 -17.34
N GLU A 357 3.29 2.78 -16.31
CA GLU A 357 2.86 2.73 -14.91
C GLU A 357 1.45 3.29 -14.71
N ALA A 358 1.11 4.40 -15.39
CA ALA A 358 -0.20 5.05 -15.30
C ALA A 358 -1.38 4.11 -15.61
N ILE A 359 -1.20 3.06 -16.42
CA ILE A 359 -2.22 2.03 -16.61
C ILE A 359 -2.46 1.27 -15.29
N GLY A 360 -1.42 0.97 -14.53
CA GLY A 360 -1.50 0.33 -13.22
C GLY A 360 -2.23 1.20 -12.21
N ASP A 361 -1.97 2.49 -12.24
CA ASP A 361 -2.55 3.45 -11.31
C ASP A 361 -4.08 3.58 -11.43
N TYR A 362 -4.61 3.36 -12.64
CA TYR A 362 -6.04 3.62 -12.88
C TYR A 362 -6.84 2.38 -13.27
N VAL A 363 -6.46 1.69 -14.35
CA VAL A 363 -7.33 0.71 -15.00
C VAL A 363 -6.67 -0.66 -15.22
N GLY A 364 -5.42 -0.85 -14.86
CA GLY A 364 -4.69 -2.10 -15.07
C GLY A 364 -5.32 -3.31 -14.39
N GLY A 365 -5.87 -3.10 -13.21
CA GLY A 365 -6.46 -4.13 -12.36
C GLY A 365 -5.66 -4.47 -11.10
N PRO A 366 -4.31 -4.66 -11.16
CA PRO A 366 -3.46 -4.73 -9.97
C PRO A 366 -3.60 -3.50 -9.08
N ASN A 367 -3.21 -3.64 -7.82
CA ASN A 367 -3.30 -2.56 -6.85
C ASN A 367 -2.11 -1.59 -6.97
N HIS A 368 -2.38 -0.29 -6.87
CA HIS A 368 -1.36 0.74 -6.86
C HIS A 368 -0.87 1.14 -5.45
N VAL A 369 -1.47 0.60 -4.39
CA VAL A 369 -0.94 0.80 -3.03
C VAL A 369 0.21 -0.18 -2.83
N LEU A 370 1.40 0.28 -3.10
CA LEU A 370 2.60 -0.54 -3.26
C LEU A 370 3.64 -0.25 -2.15
N PRO A 371 4.55 -1.19 -1.89
CA PRO A 371 5.63 -1.00 -0.93
C PRO A 371 6.67 0.00 -1.47
N THR A 372 6.88 1.10 -0.76
CA THR A 372 7.88 2.13 -1.04
C THR A 372 9.12 1.98 -0.17
N ALA A 373 10.11 2.82 -0.34
CA ALA A 373 11.31 2.89 0.49
C ALA A 373 12.01 1.53 0.63
N ARG A 374 12.11 0.81 -0.48
CA ARG A 374 12.74 -0.52 -0.58
C ARG A 374 12.06 -1.61 0.25
N SER A 375 10.83 -1.39 0.71
CA SER A 375 10.09 -2.41 1.46
C SER A 375 9.57 -3.55 0.56
N ALA A 376 9.62 -3.41 -0.76
CA ALA A 376 9.35 -4.50 -1.71
C ALA A 376 10.24 -5.75 -1.52
N ARG A 377 11.34 -5.64 -0.75
CA ARG A 377 12.18 -6.77 -0.33
C ARG A 377 11.50 -7.74 0.63
N PHE A 378 10.45 -7.31 1.32
CA PHE A 378 9.77 -8.09 2.37
C PHE A 378 8.26 -7.82 2.47
N SER A 379 7.72 -6.95 1.64
CA SER A 379 6.31 -6.58 1.62
C SER A 379 5.75 -6.63 0.20
N SER A 380 4.47 -6.92 0.07
CA SER A 380 3.74 -6.90 -1.20
C SER A 380 2.81 -5.69 -1.27
N GLY A 381 2.33 -5.37 -2.47
CA GLY A 381 1.25 -4.41 -2.64
C GLY A 381 -0.04 -4.85 -1.95
N LEU A 382 -0.92 -3.89 -1.68
CA LEU A 382 -2.21 -4.14 -1.04
C LEU A 382 -3.03 -5.15 -1.85
N SER A 383 -3.57 -6.13 -1.16
CA SER A 383 -4.28 -7.24 -1.77
C SER A 383 -5.42 -7.73 -0.88
N VAL A 384 -6.16 -8.71 -1.36
CA VAL A 384 -7.15 -9.43 -0.54
C VAL A 384 -6.55 -10.00 0.73
N MET A 385 -5.26 -10.42 0.68
CA MET A 385 -4.55 -11.02 1.81
C MET A 385 -4.40 -10.08 3.00
N ASP A 386 -4.45 -8.77 2.77
CA ASP A 386 -4.41 -7.77 3.84
C ASP A 386 -5.69 -7.73 4.68
N PHE A 387 -6.79 -8.21 4.13
CA PHE A 387 -8.12 -8.15 4.73
C PHE A 387 -8.63 -9.50 5.22
N VAL A 388 -7.86 -10.58 5.06
CA VAL A 388 -8.19 -11.91 5.58
C VAL A 388 -7.17 -12.37 6.62
N LYS A 389 -7.62 -13.21 7.54
CA LYS A 389 -6.77 -13.86 8.53
C LYS A 389 -6.96 -15.36 8.49
N ARG A 390 -5.84 -16.08 8.57
CA ARG A 390 -5.81 -17.54 8.59
C ARG A 390 -5.90 -18.06 10.02
N THR A 391 -6.90 -18.90 10.31
CA THR A 391 -7.03 -19.62 11.58
C THR A 391 -6.70 -21.10 11.34
N THR A 392 -5.76 -21.64 12.10
CA THR A 392 -5.41 -23.07 12.05
C THR A 392 -6.45 -23.91 12.78
N LEU A 393 -6.71 -25.10 12.25
CA LEU A 393 -7.65 -26.07 12.79
C LEU A 393 -6.92 -27.38 13.06
N THR A 394 -7.08 -27.90 14.29
CA THR A 394 -6.51 -29.18 14.67
C THR A 394 -7.58 -29.97 15.43
N LYS A 395 -7.84 -31.20 14.97
CA LYS A 395 -8.79 -32.12 15.61
C LYS A 395 -8.12 -33.48 15.81
N MET A 396 -8.00 -33.88 17.07
CA MET A 396 -7.50 -35.21 17.45
C MET A 396 -8.65 -36.19 17.60
N THR A 397 -8.36 -37.43 17.26
CA THR A 397 -9.14 -38.60 17.70
C THR A 397 -8.43 -39.26 18.89
N PRO A 398 -9.07 -40.15 19.66
CA PRO A 398 -8.38 -40.96 20.67
C PRO A 398 -7.14 -41.66 20.11
N THR A 399 -7.24 -42.24 18.93
CA THR A 399 -6.13 -42.95 18.27
C THR A 399 -4.98 -42.02 17.90
N SER A 400 -5.26 -40.88 17.27
CA SER A 400 -4.20 -39.94 16.92
C SER A 400 -3.56 -39.32 18.15
N LEU A 401 -4.32 -39.04 19.21
CA LEU A 401 -3.75 -38.56 20.45
C LEU A 401 -2.85 -39.63 21.13
N ALA A 402 -3.25 -40.90 21.11
CA ALA A 402 -2.40 -42.00 21.60
C ALA A 402 -1.10 -42.08 20.82
N ALA A 403 -1.13 -41.83 19.51
CA ALA A 403 0.06 -41.93 18.66
C ALA A 403 1.09 -40.82 18.92
N ILE A 404 0.68 -39.57 19.09
CA ILE A 404 1.59 -38.41 19.18
C ILE A 404 1.62 -37.74 20.56
N GLY A 405 0.64 -38.01 21.42
CA GLY A 405 0.53 -37.42 22.75
C GLY A 405 1.73 -37.66 23.67
N PRO A 406 2.33 -38.87 23.70
CA PRO A 406 3.54 -39.11 24.52
C PRO A 406 4.71 -38.20 24.17
N ALA A 407 4.89 -37.87 22.89
CA ALA A 407 5.93 -36.93 22.46
C ALA A 407 5.65 -35.50 22.95
N ALA A 408 4.39 -35.06 22.90
CA ALA A 408 4.01 -33.74 23.40
C ALA A 408 4.21 -33.63 24.92
N GLU A 409 3.93 -34.70 25.69
CA GLU A 409 4.18 -34.74 27.13
C GLU A 409 5.68 -34.68 27.42
N THR A 410 6.51 -35.43 26.70
CA THR A 410 7.97 -35.39 26.85
C THR A 410 8.52 -34.00 26.62
N LEU A 411 8.09 -33.31 25.56
CA LEU A 411 8.53 -31.94 25.23
C LEU A 411 8.08 -30.95 26.32
N ALA A 412 6.83 -31.04 26.78
CA ALA A 412 6.33 -30.18 27.84
C ALA A 412 7.15 -30.33 29.13
N HIS A 413 7.56 -31.56 29.51
CA HIS A 413 8.45 -31.79 30.62
C HIS A 413 9.84 -31.19 30.42
N SER A 414 10.42 -31.33 29.22
CA SER A 414 11.72 -30.77 28.87
C SER A 414 11.75 -29.25 28.93
N GLU A 415 10.62 -28.61 28.63
CA GLU A 415 10.43 -27.16 28.71
C GLU A 415 10.03 -26.67 30.10
N GLY A 416 9.84 -27.56 31.06
CA GLY A 416 9.40 -27.23 32.43
C GLY A 416 7.91 -26.83 32.51
N LEU A 417 7.12 -27.13 31.48
CA LEU A 417 5.69 -26.78 31.36
C LEU A 417 4.80 -27.93 31.86
N GLN A 418 4.81 -28.17 33.19
CA GLN A 418 4.12 -29.30 33.79
C GLN A 418 2.62 -29.38 33.43
N ALA A 419 1.90 -28.27 33.43
CA ALA A 419 0.47 -28.27 33.15
C ALA A 419 0.17 -28.66 31.70
N HIS A 420 1.05 -28.34 30.73
CA HIS A 420 0.93 -28.78 29.34
C HIS A 420 1.04 -30.32 29.27
N GLY A 421 2.05 -30.91 29.91
CA GLY A 421 2.20 -32.36 29.99
C GLY A 421 1.01 -33.05 30.64
N LEU A 422 0.54 -32.54 31.77
CA LEU A 422 -0.62 -33.08 32.48
C LEU A 422 -1.92 -32.99 31.65
N SER A 423 -2.08 -31.95 30.85
CA SER A 423 -3.24 -31.83 29.96
C SER A 423 -3.31 -32.96 28.92
N VAL A 424 -2.17 -33.39 28.38
CA VAL A 424 -2.08 -34.53 27.46
C VAL A 424 -2.24 -35.84 28.23
N ARG A 425 -1.51 -36.04 29.36
CA ARG A 425 -1.51 -37.24 30.18
C ARG A 425 -2.93 -37.60 30.65
N ALA A 426 -3.68 -36.64 31.14
CA ALA A 426 -5.05 -36.86 31.65
C ALA A 426 -6.01 -37.48 30.59
N ARG A 427 -5.76 -37.20 29.31
CA ARG A 427 -6.50 -37.77 28.21
C ARG A 427 -6.01 -39.17 27.86
N LEU A 428 -4.69 -39.37 27.81
CA LEU A 428 -4.08 -40.68 27.58
C LEU A 428 -4.47 -41.70 28.64
N ASP A 429 -4.48 -41.30 29.93
CA ASP A 429 -4.87 -42.17 31.03
C ASP A 429 -6.33 -42.63 30.94
N LYS A 430 -7.20 -41.81 30.32
CA LYS A 430 -8.59 -42.19 30.10
C LYS A 430 -8.76 -43.21 28.98
N LEU A 431 -7.82 -43.25 28.04
CA LEU A 431 -7.82 -44.24 26.93
C LEU A 431 -7.37 -45.63 27.38
N ASN A 432 -6.64 -45.68 28.49
CA ASN A 432 -6.10 -46.92 29.03
C ASN A 432 -7.01 -47.55 30.10
N LYS A 433 -8.16 -46.94 30.39
CA LYS A 433 -9.23 -47.43 31.30
C LYS A 433 -10.38 -48.00 30.50
#